data_c4e2b077753097ef35a8a4c54a6dc4d6
#
_entry.id   c4e2b077753097ef35a8a4c54a6dc4d6
#
_cell.length_a   1.000
_cell.length_b   1.000
_cell.length_c   1.000
_cell.angle_alpha   90.00
_cell.angle_beta   90.00
_cell.angle_gamma   90.00
#
_symmetry.space_group_name_H-M   'P 1'
#
loop_
_entity.id
_entity.type
_entity.pdbx_description
1 polymer ?
#
loop_
_entity_poly.entity_id
_entity_poly.type
_entity_poly.pdbx_seq_one_letter_code
_entity_poly.pdbx_strand_id
1 'polypeptide(L)'
;LARHDVVLLNMFESILAYYYALLQEAEKIPDVFRLHRLDTVNYFAPGKPMMELIENQVYLAQGEFPRVIGRSEPLLSGCESLHYALVALHIRLQTASAYEALGNRAMARKLLVRALEDAEPDGFVLPFAENAPYLMNHYSALSRELETPFAASVCELSERWPSRQQTSGSRQEPIEALRELSERERSVAQLMALRKTNREIAETLFLS
;
A
#
# COMPACT_ATOMS: atom_id res chain seq x y z
N LEU A 1 27.87 -4.31 5.84
CA LEU A 1 26.56 -4.88 6.20
C LEU A 1 26.56 -6.35 5.79
N ALA A 2 26.21 -7.26 6.71
CA ALA A 2 26.07 -8.67 6.37
C ALA A 2 24.93 -8.84 5.36
N ARG A 3 24.98 -9.88 4.52
CA ARG A 3 24.00 -10.10 3.45
C ARG A 3 22.55 -10.18 3.97
N HIS A 4 22.38 -10.65 5.21
CA HIS A 4 21.07 -10.69 5.90
C HIS A 4 20.55 -9.31 6.26
N ASP A 5 21.42 -8.37 6.63
CA ASP A 5 21.02 -7.00 6.99
C ASP A 5 20.45 -6.24 5.78
N VAL A 6 21.00 -6.51 4.58
CA VAL A 6 20.52 -5.89 3.32
C VAL A 6 19.12 -6.39 2.97
N VAL A 7 18.84 -7.68 3.13
CA VAL A 7 17.50 -8.24 2.84
C VAL A 7 16.45 -7.66 3.80
N LEU A 8 16.76 -7.58 5.09
CA LEU A 8 15.87 -6.97 6.08
C LEU A 8 15.62 -5.49 5.79
N LEU A 9 16.67 -4.74 5.45
CA LEU A 9 16.51 -3.34 5.06
C LEU A 9 15.56 -3.19 3.87
N ASN A 10 15.76 -3.98 2.81
CA ASN A 10 14.91 -3.96 1.63
C ASN A 10 13.45 -4.31 1.96
N MET A 11 13.23 -5.24 2.89
CA MET A 11 11.87 -5.56 3.38
C MET A 11 11.22 -4.37 4.08
N PHE A 12 11.95 -3.69 4.97
CA PHE A 12 11.44 -2.49 5.64
C PHE A 12 11.16 -1.36 4.65
N GLU A 13 12.05 -1.12 3.69
CA GLU A 13 11.85 -0.12 2.66
C GLU A 13 10.64 -0.43 1.78
N SER A 14 10.37 -1.70 1.48
CA SER A 14 9.18 -2.11 0.73
C SER A 14 7.88 -1.85 1.49
N ILE A 15 7.86 -2.14 2.80
CA ILE A 15 6.70 -1.83 3.66
C ILE A 15 6.46 -0.32 3.72
N LEU A 16 7.51 0.47 3.93
CA LEU A 16 7.42 1.92 3.95
C LEU A 16 6.97 2.50 2.61
N ALA A 17 7.48 1.94 1.49
CA ALA A 17 7.08 2.36 0.15
C ALA A 17 5.57 2.14 -0.07
N TYR A 18 5.07 0.95 0.29
CA TYR A 18 3.64 0.66 0.20
C TYR A 18 2.80 1.57 1.07
N TYR A 19 3.19 1.74 2.34
CA TYR A 19 2.51 2.59 3.29
C TYR A 19 2.40 4.05 2.82
N TYR A 20 3.52 4.67 2.42
CA TYR A 20 3.51 6.04 1.95
C TYR A 20 2.78 6.20 0.60
N ALA A 21 2.84 5.19 -0.25
CA ALA A 21 2.07 5.18 -1.50
C ALA A 21 0.55 5.13 -1.24
N LEU A 22 0.07 4.35 -0.27
CA LEU A 22 -1.34 4.33 0.16
C LEU A 22 -1.79 5.68 0.72
N LEU A 23 -0.91 6.37 1.46
CA LEU A 23 -1.17 7.72 1.99
C LEU A 23 -1.01 8.82 0.93
N GLN A 24 -0.62 8.49 -0.31
CA GLN A 24 -0.32 9.43 -1.40
C GLN A 24 0.78 10.45 -1.02
N GLU A 25 1.73 10.06 -0.16
CA GLU A 25 2.88 10.84 0.27
C GLU A 25 4.13 10.47 -0.55
N ALA A 26 4.10 10.71 -1.85
CA ALA A 26 5.11 10.25 -2.80
C ALA A 26 6.54 10.69 -2.44
N GLU A 27 6.69 11.86 -1.82
CA GLU A 27 7.97 12.40 -1.39
C GLU A 27 8.63 11.64 -0.22
N LYS A 28 7.84 10.87 0.55
CA LYS A 28 8.33 10.05 1.67
C LYS A 28 8.69 8.62 1.26
N ILE A 29 8.35 8.23 0.04
CA ILE A 29 8.65 6.89 -0.47
C ILE A 29 10.18 6.72 -0.55
N PRO A 30 10.75 5.61 -0.04
CA PRO A 30 12.17 5.31 -0.15
C PRO A 30 12.68 5.41 -1.58
N ASP A 31 13.88 5.94 -1.77
CA ASP A 31 14.44 6.28 -3.09
C ASP A 31 14.47 5.11 -4.06
N VAL A 32 14.74 3.90 -3.58
CA VAL A 32 14.79 2.70 -4.42
C VAL A 32 13.47 2.42 -5.12
N PHE A 33 12.34 2.66 -4.43
CA PHE A 33 10.99 2.53 -4.99
C PHE A 33 10.57 3.81 -5.73
N ARG A 34 10.85 4.98 -5.16
CA ARG A 34 10.50 6.26 -5.75
C ARG A 34 11.16 6.49 -7.11
N LEU A 35 12.37 5.97 -7.30
CA LEU A 35 13.16 6.05 -8.53
C LEU A 35 13.06 4.79 -9.40
N HIS A 36 12.18 3.84 -9.03
CA HIS A 36 11.95 2.59 -9.77
C HIS A 36 13.21 1.77 -10.04
N ARG A 37 14.05 1.60 -9.01
CA ARG A 37 15.30 0.85 -9.08
C ARG A 37 15.18 -0.54 -8.47
N LEU A 38 14.06 -1.23 -8.69
CA LEU A 38 13.81 -2.58 -8.14
C LEU A 38 14.80 -3.63 -8.64
N ASP A 39 15.41 -3.42 -9.80
CA ASP A 39 16.49 -4.25 -10.35
C ASP A 39 17.75 -4.26 -9.45
N THR A 40 17.91 -3.23 -8.61
CA THR A 40 19.02 -3.14 -7.64
C THR A 40 18.70 -3.80 -6.30
N VAL A 41 17.44 -4.22 -6.08
CA VAL A 41 16.98 -4.80 -4.80
C VAL A 41 17.18 -6.31 -4.80
N ASN A 42 17.91 -6.80 -3.81
CA ASN A 42 17.98 -8.23 -3.54
C ASN A 42 16.76 -8.68 -2.75
N TYR A 43 15.85 -9.34 -3.40
CA TYR A 43 14.68 -9.97 -2.77
C TYR A 43 14.61 -11.46 -3.13
N PHE A 44 13.90 -12.21 -2.30
CA PHE A 44 13.66 -13.62 -2.55
C PHE A 44 12.73 -13.79 -3.77
N ALA A 45 13.11 -14.62 -4.73
CA ALA A 45 12.42 -14.72 -6.02
C ALA A 45 10.88 -14.92 -5.93
N PRO A 46 10.34 -15.76 -5.03
CA PRO A 46 8.90 -15.86 -4.81
C PRO A 46 8.22 -14.56 -4.33
N GLY A 47 8.99 -13.62 -3.78
CA GLY A 47 8.50 -12.29 -3.39
C GLY A 47 8.35 -11.30 -4.53
N LYS A 48 8.80 -11.63 -5.75
CA LYS A 48 8.74 -10.72 -6.89
C LYS A 48 7.34 -10.15 -7.15
N PRO A 49 6.26 -10.94 -7.22
CA PRO A 49 4.92 -10.41 -7.45
C PRO A 49 4.48 -9.38 -6.39
N MET A 50 4.91 -9.55 -5.13
CA MET A 50 4.65 -8.59 -4.07
C MET A 50 5.42 -7.27 -4.30
N MET A 51 6.68 -7.34 -4.73
CA MET A 51 7.46 -6.14 -5.05
C MET A 51 6.86 -5.38 -6.23
N GLU A 52 6.38 -6.08 -7.25
CA GLU A 52 5.70 -5.50 -8.40
C GLU A 52 4.36 -4.85 -8.03
N LEU A 53 3.61 -5.45 -7.09
CA LEU A 53 2.40 -4.86 -6.51
C LEU A 53 2.72 -3.54 -5.78
N ILE A 54 3.78 -3.52 -4.96
CA ILE A 54 4.23 -2.33 -4.24
C ILE A 54 4.66 -1.24 -5.23
N GLU A 55 5.41 -1.59 -6.26
CA GLU A 55 5.83 -0.64 -7.30
C GLU A 55 4.63 -0.07 -8.05
N ASN A 56 3.61 -0.88 -8.35
CA ASN A 56 2.37 -0.37 -8.94
C ASN A 56 1.67 0.66 -8.04
N GLN A 57 1.66 0.43 -6.71
CA GLN A 57 1.11 1.39 -5.78
C GLN A 57 1.90 2.70 -5.76
N VAL A 58 3.23 2.60 -5.90
CA VAL A 58 4.10 3.79 -6.04
C VAL A 58 3.79 4.54 -7.34
N TYR A 59 3.63 3.85 -8.47
CA TYR A 59 3.21 4.48 -9.73
C TYR A 59 1.85 5.20 -9.60
N LEU A 60 0.88 4.61 -8.92
CA LEU A 60 -0.40 5.26 -8.63
C LEU A 60 -0.21 6.55 -7.83
N ALA A 61 0.58 6.52 -6.75
CA ALA A 61 0.85 7.68 -5.91
C ALA A 61 1.59 8.81 -6.65
N GLN A 62 2.37 8.46 -7.68
CA GLN A 62 3.09 9.40 -8.54
C GLN A 62 2.26 9.90 -9.74
N GLY A 63 1.06 9.35 -9.97
CA GLY A 63 0.22 9.68 -11.12
C GLY A 63 0.64 9.02 -12.43
N GLU A 64 1.53 8.03 -12.39
CA GLU A 64 2.06 7.31 -13.55
C GLU A 64 1.08 6.20 -14.03
N PHE A 65 -0.21 6.56 -14.17
CA PHE A 65 -1.31 5.64 -14.48
C PHE A 65 -1.09 4.78 -15.74
N PRO A 66 -0.55 5.30 -16.86
CA PRO A 66 -0.31 4.49 -18.05
C PRO A 66 0.68 3.35 -17.78
N ARG A 67 1.64 3.52 -16.87
CA ARG A 67 2.59 2.47 -16.51
C ARG A 67 1.91 1.33 -15.75
N VAL A 68 1.02 1.66 -14.82
CA VAL A 68 0.22 0.64 -14.09
C VAL A 68 -0.58 -0.22 -15.08
N ILE A 69 -1.25 0.42 -16.04
CA ILE A 69 -2.04 -0.27 -17.06
C ILE A 69 -1.15 -1.15 -17.95
N GLY A 70 -0.04 -0.59 -18.45
CA GLY A 70 0.85 -1.33 -19.37
C GLY A 70 1.51 -2.57 -18.74
N ARG A 71 1.64 -2.61 -17.41
CA ARG A 71 2.23 -3.73 -16.66
C ARG A 71 1.21 -4.77 -16.19
N SER A 72 -0.09 -4.45 -16.23
CA SER A 72 -1.12 -5.25 -15.57
C SER A 72 -1.24 -6.68 -16.13
N GLU A 73 -1.23 -6.85 -17.45
CA GLU A 73 -1.43 -8.16 -18.08
C GLU A 73 -0.30 -9.16 -17.76
N PRO A 74 1.00 -8.82 -17.97
CA PRO A 74 2.08 -9.75 -17.61
C PRO A 74 2.14 -10.03 -16.09
N LEU A 75 1.78 -9.08 -15.23
CA LEU A 75 1.75 -9.30 -13.79
C LEU A 75 0.63 -10.24 -13.39
N LEU A 76 -0.57 -10.08 -13.94
CA LEU A 76 -1.70 -10.98 -13.70
C LEU A 76 -1.40 -12.40 -14.17
N SER A 77 -0.85 -12.57 -15.37
CA SER A 77 -0.42 -13.87 -15.88
C SER A 77 0.64 -14.55 -14.98
N GLY A 78 1.59 -13.76 -14.46
CA GLY A 78 2.57 -14.23 -13.49
C GLY A 78 1.92 -14.69 -12.18
N CYS A 79 0.94 -13.95 -11.67
CA CYS A 79 0.19 -14.31 -10.46
C CYS A 79 -0.63 -15.60 -10.66
N GLU A 80 -1.26 -15.77 -11.81
CA GLU A 80 -1.99 -17.01 -12.14
C GLU A 80 -1.07 -18.22 -12.13
N SER A 81 0.11 -18.10 -12.75
CA SER A 81 1.11 -19.18 -12.80
C SER A 81 1.63 -19.59 -11.41
N LEU A 82 1.63 -18.65 -10.45
CA LEU A 82 2.11 -18.85 -9.08
C LEU A 82 0.97 -19.08 -8.07
N HIS A 83 -0.28 -19.07 -8.53
CA HIS A 83 -1.47 -19.13 -7.67
C HIS A 83 -1.55 -18.03 -6.60
N TYR A 84 -1.10 -16.82 -6.94
CA TYR A 84 -1.09 -15.66 -6.03
C TYR A 84 -2.37 -14.82 -6.17
N ALA A 85 -3.51 -15.41 -5.80
CA ALA A 85 -4.84 -14.81 -5.97
C ALA A 85 -4.98 -13.43 -5.30
N LEU A 86 -4.47 -13.27 -4.08
CA LEU A 86 -4.53 -11.99 -3.36
C LEU A 86 -3.71 -10.91 -4.07
N VAL A 87 -2.52 -11.23 -4.57
CA VAL A 87 -1.69 -10.28 -5.33
C VAL A 87 -2.36 -9.91 -6.64
N ALA A 88 -2.97 -10.89 -7.34
CA ALA A 88 -3.73 -10.64 -8.57
C ALA A 88 -4.92 -9.70 -8.31
N LEU A 89 -5.62 -9.86 -7.18
CA LEU A 89 -6.70 -8.98 -6.76
C LEU A 89 -6.21 -7.53 -6.60
N HIS A 90 -5.11 -7.31 -5.89
CA HIS A 90 -4.52 -5.98 -5.74
C HIS A 90 -4.13 -5.37 -7.10
N ILE A 91 -3.45 -6.12 -7.97
CA ILE A 91 -3.04 -5.63 -9.30
C ILE A 91 -4.28 -5.24 -10.12
N ARG A 92 -5.36 -6.01 -10.04
CA ARG A 92 -6.61 -5.71 -10.75
C ARG A 92 -7.25 -4.40 -10.24
N LEU A 93 -7.26 -4.20 -8.92
CA LEU A 93 -7.78 -2.97 -8.30
C LEU A 93 -6.91 -1.76 -8.61
N GLN A 94 -5.58 -1.89 -8.56
CA GLN A 94 -4.65 -0.84 -8.96
C GLN A 94 -4.83 -0.45 -10.43
N THR A 95 -5.05 -1.44 -11.30
CA THR A 95 -5.32 -1.20 -12.72
C THR A 95 -6.66 -0.48 -12.92
N ALA A 96 -7.71 -0.86 -12.15
CA ALA A 96 -8.99 -0.17 -12.17
C ALA A 96 -8.85 1.28 -11.71
N SER A 97 -8.06 1.53 -10.66
CA SER A 97 -7.73 2.87 -10.15
C SER A 97 -7.05 3.73 -11.21
N ALA A 98 -6.11 3.16 -11.95
CA ALA A 98 -5.42 3.86 -13.03
C ALA A 98 -6.37 4.19 -14.21
N TYR A 99 -7.27 3.29 -14.58
CA TYR A 99 -8.28 3.57 -15.61
C TYR A 99 -9.28 4.66 -15.16
N GLU A 100 -9.72 4.64 -13.89
CA GLU A 100 -10.60 5.69 -13.37
C GLU A 100 -9.91 7.05 -13.39
N ALA A 101 -8.65 7.12 -12.95
CA ALA A 101 -7.86 8.36 -12.95
C ALA A 101 -7.67 8.94 -14.37
N LEU A 102 -7.63 8.09 -15.39
CA LEU A 102 -7.58 8.49 -16.81
C LEU A 102 -8.98 8.73 -17.43
N GLY A 103 -10.05 8.63 -16.64
CA GLY A 103 -11.42 8.85 -17.09
C GLY A 103 -12.05 7.66 -17.84
N ASN A 104 -11.37 6.53 -17.95
CA ASN A 104 -11.93 5.32 -18.58
C ASN A 104 -12.78 4.50 -17.57
N ARG A 105 -13.91 5.08 -17.18
CA ARG A 105 -14.83 4.52 -16.19
C ARG A 105 -15.38 3.15 -16.57
N ALA A 106 -15.56 2.89 -17.86
CA ALA A 106 -16.08 1.61 -18.33
C ALA A 106 -15.09 0.46 -18.03
N MET A 107 -13.80 0.67 -18.28
CA MET A 107 -12.75 -0.31 -17.97
C MET A 107 -12.55 -0.45 -16.46
N ALA A 108 -12.52 0.66 -15.71
CA ALA A 108 -12.44 0.64 -14.26
C ALA A 108 -13.57 -0.23 -13.66
N ARG A 109 -14.83 0.02 -14.08
CA ARG A 109 -15.98 -0.75 -13.63
C ARG A 109 -15.89 -2.24 -13.99
N LYS A 110 -15.49 -2.57 -15.23
CA LYS A 110 -15.32 -3.96 -15.65
C LYS A 110 -14.35 -4.72 -14.76
N LEU A 111 -13.20 -4.11 -14.46
CA LEU A 111 -12.18 -4.70 -13.58
C LEU A 111 -12.68 -4.84 -12.14
N LEU A 112 -13.45 -3.86 -11.65
CA LEU A 112 -14.03 -3.89 -10.31
C LEU A 112 -15.06 -4.99 -10.12
N VAL A 113 -15.98 -5.18 -11.08
CA VAL A 113 -16.96 -6.28 -11.02
C VAL A 113 -16.22 -7.61 -10.92
N ARG A 114 -15.20 -7.82 -11.75
CA ARG A 114 -14.38 -9.02 -11.68
C ARG A 114 -13.63 -9.16 -10.35
N ALA A 115 -13.11 -8.07 -9.81
CA ALA A 115 -12.43 -8.08 -8.52
C ALA A 115 -13.39 -8.45 -7.36
N LEU A 116 -14.65 -7.96 -7.40
CA LEU A 116 -15.67 -8.34 -6.42
C LEU A 116 -16.01 -9.82 -6.49
N GLU A 117 -16.23 -10.36 -7.70
CA GLU A 117 -16.49 -11.79 -7.92
C GLU A 117 -15.36 -12.68 -7.38
N ASP A 118 -14.10 -12.29 -7.63
CA ASP A 118 -12.92 -13.05 -7.20
C ASP A 118 -12.70 -12.98 -5.68
N ALA A 119 -13.07 -11.86 -5.02
CA ALA A 119 -12.80 -11.62 -3.62
C ALA A 119 -13.92 -12.05 -2.67
N GLU A 120 -15.17 -12.10 -3.13
CA GLU A 120 -16.35 -12.39 -2.31
C GLU A 120 -16.28 -13.76 -1.60
N PRO A 121 -15.82 -14.88 -2.25
CA PRO A 121 -15.75 -16.18 -1.59
C PRO A 121 -14.83 -16.19 -0.34
N ASP A 122 -13.76 -15.39 -0.37
CA ASP A 122 -12.77 -15.32 0.70
C ASP A 122 -12.95 -14.10 1.62
N GLY A 123 -13.88 -13.22 1.29
CA GLY A 123 -14.18 -12.03 2.08
C GLY A 123 -13.06 -10.98 2.10
N PHE A 124 -12.27 -10.86 1.05
CA PHE A 124 -11.13 -9.93 0.98
C PHE A 124 -11.58 -8.48 0.76
N VAL A 125 -12.00 -7.78 1.80
CA VAL A 125 -12.49 -6.39 1.73
C VAL A 125 -11.35 -5.36 1.72
N LEU A 126 -10.27 -5.59 2.47
CA LEU A 126 -9.19 -4.62 2.66
C LEU A 126 -8.55 -4.11 1.36
N PRO A 127 -8.26 -4.95 0.35
CA PRO A 127 -7.68 -4.47 -0.91
C PRO A 127 -8.51 -3.39 -1.62
N PHE A 128 -9.84 -3.44 -1.47
CA PHE A 128 -10.73 -2.42 -2.03
C PHE A 128 -10.59 -1.09 -1.29
N ALA A 129 -10.56 -1.12 0.06
CA ALA A 129 -10.40 0.08 0.86
C ALA A 129 -9.08 0.81 0.57
N GLU A 130 -8.00 0.09 0.33
CA GLU A 130 -6.69 0.65 -0.04
C GLU A 130 -6.73 1.44 -1.37
N ASN A 131 -7.68 1.11 -2.26
CA ASN A 131 -7.90 1.79 -3.54
C ASN A 131 -9.09 2.78 -3.50
N ALA A 132 -9.70 2.99 -2.35
CA ALA A 132 -10.84 3.90 -2.17
C ALA A 132 -10.58 5.34 -2.68
N PRO A 133 -9.37 5.92 -2.55
CA PRO A 133 -9.10 7.27 -3.07
C PRO A 133 -9.43 7.46 -4.55
N TYR A 134 -9.41 6.39 -5.33
CA TYR A 134 -9.70 6.41 -6.77
C TYR A 134 -11.10 5.86 -7.10
N LEU A 135 -11.61 4.90 -6.31
CA LEU A 135 -12.70 4.01 -6.73
C LEU A 135 -13.99 4.17 -5.91
N MET A 136 -14.02 5.10 -4.92
CA MET A 136 -15.14 5.24 -4.00
C MET A 136 -16.50 5.43 -4.69
N ASN A 137 -16.53 6.21 -5.78
CA ASN A 137 -17.75 6.43 -6.55
C ASN A 137 -18.29 5.12 -7.18
N HIS A 138 -17.41 4.23 -7.61
CA HIS A 138 -17.79 2.91 -8.12
C HIS A 138 -18.29 2.01 -7.01
N TYR A 139 -17.67 2.00 -5.84
CA TYR A 139 -18.09 1.17 -4.71
C TYR A 139 -19.51 1.52 -4.27
N SER A 140 -19.81 2.80 -4.12
CA SER A 140 -21.15 3.28 -3.77
C SER A 140 -22.21 2.94 -4.83
N ALA A 141 -21.83 2.93 -6.11
CA ALA A 141 -22.73 2.56 -7.20
C ALA A 141 -22.97 1.04 -7.23
N LEU A 142 -21.90 0.25 -7.14
CA LEU A 142 -21.95 -1.23 -7.18
C LEU A 142 -22.63 -1.82 -5.96
N SER A 143 -22.43 -1.24 -4.77
CA SER A 143 -23.13 -1.68 -3.55
C SER A 143 -24.64 -1.58 -3.69
N ARG A 144 -25.14 -0.49 -4.32
CA ARG A 144 -26.58 -0.32 -4.58
C ARG A 144 -27.14 -1.19 -5.69
N GLU A 145 -26.29 -1.54 -6.67
CA GLU A 145 -26.69 -2.33 -7.83
C GLU A 145 -26.70 -3.82 -7.54
N LEU A 146 -25.65 -4.30 -6.86
CA LEU A 146 -25.46 -5.74 -6.60
C LEU A 146 -26.25 -6.21 -5.37
N GLU A 147 -26.54 -5.32 -4.43
CA GLU A 147 -27.26 -5.58 -3.18
C GLU A 147 -26.69 -6.77 -2.38
N THR A 148 -25.37 -7.09 -2.54
CA THR A 148 -24.72 -8.15 -1.79
C THR A 148 -24.14 -7.63 -0.48
N PRO A 149 -24.15 -8.46 0.60
CA PRO A 149 -23.50 -8.08 1.87
C PRO A 149 -22.01 -7.77 1.69
N PHE A 150 -21.33 -8.44 0.76
CA PHE A 150 -19.92 -8.22 0.47
C PHE A 150 -19.70 -6.83 -0.15
N ALA A 151 -20.47 -6.44 -1.16
CA ALA A 151 -20.38 -5.11 -1.78
C ALA A 151 -20.68 -3.99 -0.77
N ALA A 152 -21.63 -4.22 0.15
CA ALA A 152 -21.91 -3.30 1.24
C ALA A 152 -20.72 -3.15 2.19
N SER A 153 -20.09 -4.25 2.59
CA SER A 153 -18.89 -4.25 3.45
C SER A 153 -17.71 -3.55 2.80
N VAL A 154 -17.50 -3.73 1.48
CA VAL A 154 -16.49 -3.01 0.71
C VAL A 154 -16.74 -1.51 0.77
N CYS A 155 -17.99 -1.06 0.55
CA CYS A 155 -18.34 0.36 0.60
C CYS A 155 -18.09 0.93 2.00
N GLU A 156 -18.60 0.28 3.04
CA GLU A 156 -18.48 0.73 4.43
C GLU A 156 -17.03 0.85 4.89
N LEU A 157 -16.19 -0.16 4.63
CA LEU A 157 -14.77 -0.10 4.99
C LEU A 157 -14.05 1.00 4.23
N SER A 158 -14.35 1.15 2.94
CA SER A 158 -13.72 2.14 2.07
C SER A 158 -14.04 3.58 2.49
N GLU A 159 -15.26 3.85 2.99
CA GLU A 159 -15.65 5.15 3.54
C GLU A 159 -14.84 5.54 4.78
N ARG A 160 -14.41 4.55 5.55
CA ARG A 160 -13.59 4.75 6.76
C ARG A 160 -12.10 4.82 6.46
N TRP A 161 -11.69 4.53 5.21
CA TRP A 161 -10.26 4.53 4.87
C TRP A 161 -9.66 5.93 4.96
N PRO A 162 -8.50 6.10 5.62
CA PRO A 162 -7.87 7.41 5.76
C PRO A 162 -7.52 8.00 4.39
N SER A 163 -8.12 9.13 4.05
CA SER A 163 -7.75 9.88 2.85
C SER A 163 -6.82 11.04 3.23
N ARG A 164 -5.96 11.45 2.29
CA ARG A 164 -5.07 12.62 2.46
C ARG A 164 -5.83 13.89 2.92
N GLN A 165 -7.09 14.03 2.54
CA GLN A 165 -7.92 15.17 2.96
C GLN A 165 -8.25 15.13 4.45
N GLN A 166 -8.36 13.95 5.05
CA GLN A 166 -8.61 13.81 6.49
C GLN A 166 -7.32 14.01 7.31
N THR A 167 -6.15 13.69 6.74
CA THR A 167 -4.86 13.89 7.40
C THR A 167 -4.31 15.32 7.27
N SER A 168 -4.73 16.07 6.24
CA SER A 168 -4.28 17.47 6.04
C SER A 168 -4.92 18.48 6.99
N GLY A 169 -6.02 18.12 7.67
CA GLY A 169 -6.69 18.97 8.66
C GLY A 169 -6.31 18.70 10.09
N SER A 170 -5.72 17.58 10.39
CA SER A 170 -5.16 17.27 11.70
C SER A 170 -3.66 17.56 11.68
N ARG A 171 -3.23 18.73 12.18
CA ARG A 171 -1.92 18.83 12.84
C ARG A 171 -1.78 17.53 13.62
N GLN A 172 -0.75 16.75 13.29
CA GLN A 172 -0.42 15.51 13.97
C GLN A 172 -0.52 15.72 15.48
N GLU A 173 -1.69 15.47 16.05
CA GLU A 173 -1.72 15.14 17.46
C GLU A 173 -0.87 13.89 17.59
N PRO A 174 0.12 13.85 18.46
CA PRO A 174 0.91 12.65 18.68
C PRO A 174 -0.06 11.49 18.86
N ILE A 175 0.14 10.41 18.12
CA ILE A 175 -0.66 9.18 18.24
C ILE A 175 -0.88 8.97 19.73
N GLU A 176 -2.12 8.78 20.15
CA GLU A 176 -2.50 8.71 21.58
C GLU A 176 -1.62 7.73 22.36
N ALA A 177 -1.18 6.66 21.69
CA ALA A 177 -0.14 5.74 22.15
C ALA A 177 1.21 6.42 22.51
N LEU A 178 1.56 7.55 21.90
CA LEU A 178 2.77 8.29 22.28
C LEU A 178 2.57 9.13 23.56
N ARG A 179 1.33 9.39 23.97
CA ARG A 179 1.01 10.04 25.24
C ARG A 179 1.18 9.10 26.44
N GLU A 180 1.00 7.79 26.21
CA GLU A 180 1.17 6.76 27.25
C GLU A 180 2.64 6.36 27.45
N LEU A 181 3.56 6.74 26.54
CA LEU A 181 4.98 6.50 26.71
C LEU A 181 5.57 7.33 27.86
N SER A 182 6.30 6.65 28.74
CA SER A 182 7.17 7.32 29.72
C SER A 182 8.19 8.22 29.01
N GLU A 183 8.77 9.20 29.70
CA GLU A 183 9.80 10.08 29.14
C GLU A 183 10.98 9.29 28.54
N ARG A 184 11.34 8.18 29.15
CA ARG A 184 12.42 7.31 28.71
C ARG A 184 12.08 6.57 27.41
N GLU A 185 10.89 6.03 27.31
CA GLU A 185 10.39 5.38 26.10
C GLU A 185 10.26 6.38 24.94
N ARG A 186 9.83 7.59 25.24
CA ARG A 186 9.74 8.67 24.25
C ARG A 186 11.13 9.07 23.75
N SER A 187 12.14 9.15 24.63
CA SER A 187 13.53 9.43 24.23
C SER A 187 14.11 8.32 23.36
N VAL A 188 13.83 7.05 23.67
CA VAL A 188 14.20 5.91 22.82
C VAL A 188 13.54 6.02 21.46
N ALA A 189 12.23 6.25 21.41
CA ALA A 189 11.50 6.39 20.16
C ALA A 189 12.03 7.53 19.27
N GLN A 190 12.39 8.68 19.87
CA GLN A 190 13.01 9.79 19.16
C GLN A 190 14.37 9.42 18.57
N LEU A 191 15.21 8.73 19.32
CA LEU A 191 16.53 8.29 18.84
C LEU A 191 16.41 7.24 17.74
N MET A 192 15.40 6.34 17.82
CA MET A 192 15.07 5.41 16.76
C MET A 192 14.60 6.13 15.48
N ALA A 193 13.77 7.16 15.62
CA ALA A 193 13.33 8.00 14.49
C ALA A 193 14.53 8.75 13.82
N LEU A 194 15.58 9.05 14.58
CA LEU A 194 16.83 9.59 14.08
C LEU A 194 17.79 8.51 13.51
N ARG A 195 17.30 7.28 13.33
CA ARG A 195 18.05 6.14 12.81
C ARG A 195 19.30 5.77 13.63
N LYS A 196 19.27 6.02 14.91
CA LYS A 196 20.34 5.61 15.83
C LYS A 196 20.28 4.09 16.04
N THR A 197 21.44 3.45 16.08
CA THR A 197 21.58 2.02 16.42
C THR A 197 21.28 1.81 17.92
N ASN A 198 20.90 0.59 18.29
CA ASN A 198 20.66 0.23 19.69
C ASN A 198 21.86 0.58 20.59
N ARG A 199 23.08 0.43 20.08
CA ARG A 199 24.31 0.79 20.80
C ARG A 199 24.40 2.30 21.02
N GLU A 200 24.18 3.11 20.00
CA GLU A 200 24.19 4.59 20.12
C GLU A 200 23.05 5.08 21.03
N ILE A 201 21.88 4.41 21.00
CA ILE A 201 20.78 4.71 21.91
C ILE A 201 21.18 4.41 23.35
N ALA A 202 21.78 3.22 23.60
CA ALA A 202 22.24 2.84 24.92
C ALA A 202 23.32 3.83 25.45
N GLU A 203 24.30 4.18 24.61
CA GLU A 203 25.33 5.17 24.96
C GLU A 203 24.72 6.56 25.24
N THR A 204 23.77 7.02 24.42
CA THR A 204 23.11 8.34 24.56
C THR A 204 22.25 8.43 25.81
N LEU A 205 21.59 7.35 26.18
CA LEU A 205 20.67 7.29 27.32
C LEU A 205 21.34 6.72 28.60
N PHE A 206 22.68 6.52 28.56
CA PHE A 206 23.47 5.95 29.67
C PHE A 206 22.90 4.62 30.16
N LEU A 207 22.51 3.75 29.24
CA LEU A 207 22.01 2.40 29.50
C LEU A 207 23.16 1.40 29.43
N SER A 208 23.37 0.65 30.50
CA SER A 208 24.35 -0.43 30.57
C SER A 208 23.80 -1.75 29.98
#